data_b2d6e4e4964cd620edad6a0bf6502f0b
#
_entry.id   b2d6e4e4964cd620edad6a0bf6502f0b
#
_cell.length_a   1.000
_cell.length_b   1.000
_cell.length_c   1.000
_cell.angle_alpha   90.00
_cell.angle_beta   90.00
_cell.angle_gamma   90.00
#
_symmetry.space_group_name_H-M   'P 1'
#
loop_
_entity.id
_entity.type
_entity.pdbx_description
1 polymer ?
#
loop_
_entity_poly.entity_id
_entity_poly.type
_entity_poly.pdbx_seq_one_letter_code
_entity_poly.pdbx_strand_id
1 'polypeptide(L)' 'WFIPRKITPRKTKNGKLYWVLDVIDSNNESTRIRCWAVKPEKDRIFLNRPYMAKLNYDENWGFSTYAIGKTFRLLG' A
#
# COMPACT_ATOMS: atom_id res chain seq x y z
N TRP A 1 -8.36 -7.84 4.28
CA TRP A 1 -8.52 -6.39 4.23
C TRP A 1 -7.62 -5.71 5.26
N PHE A 2 -7.40 -4.42 5.07
CA PHE A 2 -6.58 -3.62 5.97
C PHE A 2 -7.04 -2.16 5.96
N ILE A 3 -6.61 -1.42 6.98
CA ILE A 3 -6.92 0.00 7.10
C ILE A 3 -5.60 0.78 7.10
N PRO A 4 -5.32 1.59 6.07
CA PRO A 4 -4.12 2.42 6.04
C PRO A 4 -4.19 3.51 7.12
N ARG A 5 -3.08 3.66 7.85
CA ARG A 5 -2.98 4.68 8.90
C ARG A 5 -2.01 5.79 8.54
N LYS A 6 -1.03 5.49 7.67
CA LYS A 6 -0.02 6.46 7.26
C LYS A 6 0.51 6.10 5.89
N ILE A 7 0.82 7.10 5.08
CA ILE A 7 1.44 6.94 3.77
C ILE A 7 2.77 7.70 3.79
N THR A 8 3.85 7.02 3.41
CA THR A 8 5.17 7.65 3.28
C THR A 8 5.65 7.49 1.84
N PRO A 9 5.75 8.57 1.06
CA PRO A 9 6.32 8.49 -0.28
C PRO A 9 7.82 8.21 -0.23
N ARG A 10 8.30 7.35 -1.12
CA ARG A 10 9.71 6.98 -1.21
C ARG A 10 10.12 6.87 -2.67
N LYS A 11 11.43 6.94 -2.92
CA LYS A 11 12.02 6.71 -4.24
C LYS A 11 13.17 5.73 -4.12
N THR A 12 13.31 4.88 -5.13
CA THR A 12 14.47 3.99 -5.25
C THR A 12 15.68 4.79 -5.72
N LYS A 13 16.86 4.15 -5.72
CA LYS A 13 18.08 4.76 -6.26
C LYS A 13 17.93 5.15 -7.73
N ASN A 14 17.10 4.44 -8.46
CA ASN A 14 16.82 4.71 -9.87
C ASN A 14 15.72 5.75 -10.09
N GLY A 15 15.21 6.35 -9.01
CA GLY A 15 14.17 7.38 -9.12
C GLY A 15 12.75 6.84 -9.23
N LYS A 16 12.55 5.53 -9.07
CA LYS A 16 11.22 4.93 -9.14
C LYS A 16 10.44 5.23 -7.87
N LEU A 17 9.26 5.83 -8.04
CA LEU A 17 8.41 6.20 -6.91
C LEU A 17 7.61 5.00 -6.38
N TYR A 18 7.52 4.89 -5.07
CA TYR A 18 6.62 3.96 -4.42
C TYR A 18 6.16 4.54 -3.09
N TRP A 19 5.05 4.02 -2.57
CA TRP A 19 4.52 4.43 -1.28
C TRP A 19 4.68 3.31 -0.26
N VAL A 20 5.06 3.67 0.95
CA VAL A 20 5.05 2.75 2.09
C VAL A 20 3.81 3.05 2.90
N LEU A 21 2.94 2.07 3.04
CA LEU A 21 1.71 2.19 3.81
C LEU A 21 1.87 1.51 5.15
N ASP A 22 1.64 2.24 6.22
CA ASP A 22 1.47 1.66 7.55
C ASP A 22 0.00 1.33 7.72
N VAL A 23 -0.33 0.06 7.88
CA VAL A 23 -1.70 -0.42 7.90
C VAL A 23 -1.98 -1.27 9.13
N ILE A 24 -3.25 -1.39 9.47
CA ILE A 24 -3.73 -2.31 10.50
C ILE A 24 -4.59 -3.36 9.80
N ASP A 25 -4.32 -4.62 10.07
CA ASP A 25 -5.06 -5.73 9.48
C ASP A 25 -6.29 -6.12 10.31
N SER A 26 -6.99 -7.18 9.89
CA SER A 26 -8.18 -7.67 10.58
C SER A 26 -7.91 -8.20 11.99
N ASN A 27 -6.67 -8.52 12.30
CA ASN A 27 -6.25 -8.96 13.64
C ASN A 27 -5.75 -7.80 14.49
N ASN A 28 -5.92 -6.58 14.02
CA ASN A 28 -5.45 -5.36 14.70
C ASN A 28 -3.92 -5.31 14.84
N GLU A 29 -3.21 -5.93 13.91
CA GLU A 29 -1.76 -5.92 13.87
C GLU A 29 -1.27 -4.90 12.85
N SER A 30 -0.20 -4.18 13.21
CA SER A 30 0.43 -3.21 12.31
C SER A 30 1.34 -3.91 11.31
N THR A 31 1.23 -3.54 10.04
CA THR A 31 2.03 -4.10 8.97
C THR A 31 2.41 -2.97 8.00
N ARG A 32 3.54 -3.12 7.33
CA ARG A 32 3.95 -2.20 6.27
C ARG A 32 3.79 -2.88 4.92
N ILE A 33 3.21 -2.14 3.99
CA ILE A 33 3.00 -2.59 2.62
C ILE A 33 3.65 -1.60 1.67
N ARG A 34 4.49 -2.11 0.75
CA ARG A 34 5.04 -1.29 -0.33
C ARG A 34 4.08 -1.29 -1.50
N CYS A 35 3.76 -0.10 -1.97
CA CYS A 35 2.82 0.08 -3.07
C CYS A 35 3.59 0.60 -4.28
N TRP A 36 3.78 -0.26 -5.29
CA TRP A 36 4.53 0.06 -6.50
C TRP A 36 3.61 0.53 -7.61
N ALA A 37 4.20 1.10 -8.66
CA ALA A 37 3.47 1.61 -9.82
C ALA A 37 2.42 2.66 -9.45
N VAL A 38 2.72 3.48 -8.44
CA VAL A 38 1.82 4.56 -8.03
C VAL A 38 1.92 5.73 -8.98
N LYS A 39 0.78 6.36 -9.23
CA LYS A 39 0.68 7.58 -10.04
C LYS A 39 0.05 8.65 -9.18
N PRO A 40 0.86 9.51 -8.52
CA PRO A 40 0.34 10.47 -7.54
C PRO A 40 -0.75 11.40 -8.08
N GLU A 41 -0.73 11.67 -9.38
CA GLU A 41 -1.74 12.50 -10.03
C GLU A 41 -3.10 11.82 -10.21
N LYS A 42 -3.14 10.49 -10.11
CA LYS A 42 -4.36 9.70 -10.31
C LYS A 42 -4.74 8.86 -9.11
N ASP A 43 -3.74 8.31 -8.42
CA ASP A 43 -3.97 7.38 -7.33
C ASP A 43 -4.17 8.11 -6.01
N ARG A 44 -5.20 7.71 -5.27
CA ARG A 44 -5.47 8.26 -3.94
C ARG A 44 -5.77 7.13 -2.98
N ILE A 45 -5.26 7.26 -1.77
CA ILE A 45 -5.54 6.35 -0.69
C ILE A 45 -6.07 7.17 0.48
N PHE A 46 -7.29 6.84 0.92
CA PHE A 46 -7.90 7.50 2.06
C PHE A 46 -7.50 6.78 3.34
N LEU A 47 -6.91 7.53 4.27
CA LEU A 47 -6.52 6.96 5.55
C LEU A 47 -7.74 6.63 6.39
N ASN A 48 -7.62 5.61 7.23
CA ASN A 48 -8.66 5.16 8.15
C ASN A 48 -9.90 4.58 7.47
N ARG A 49 -9.78 4.16 6.21
CA ARG A 49 -10.84 3.46 5.49
C ARG A 49 -10.38 2.06 5.10
N PRO A 50 -11.29 1.07 5.10
CA PRO A 50 -10.89 -0.30 4.78
C PRO A 50 -10.61 -0.48 3.29
N TYR A 51 -9.55 -1.21 3.00
CA TYR A 51 -9.14 -1.55 1.64
C TYR A 51 -8.92 -3.03 1.51
N MET A 52 -9.05 -3.52 0.31
CA MET A 52 -8.65 -4.88 -0.06
C MET A 52 -7.60 -4.78 -1.18
N ALA A 53 -6.54 -5.55 -1.05
CA ALA A 53 -5.48 -5.58 -2.05
C ALA A 53 -4.95 -6.99 -2.21
N LYS A 54 -4.50 -7.29 -3.42
CA LYS A 54 -3.74 -8.51 -3.68
C LYS A 54 -2.29 -8.23 -3.29
N LEU A 55 -1.80 -8.93 -2.27
CA LEU A 55 -0.46 -8.71 -1.74
C LEU A 55 0.49 -9.82 -2.19
N ASN A 56 1.73 -9.42 -2.46
CA ASN A 56 2.83 -10.33 -2.67
C ASN A 56 3.74 -10.24 -1.46
N TYR A 57 4.36 -11.35 -1.10
CA TYR A 57 5.28 -11.39 0.02
C TYR A 57 6.69 -11.77 -0.45
N ASP A 58 7.67 -11.03 0.04
CA ASP A 58 9.08 -11.29 -0.20
C ASP A 58 9.82 -11.29 1.14
N GLU A 59 10.70 -12.26 1.35
CA GLU A 59 11.43 -12.40 2.62
C GLU A 59 12.30 -11.19 2.93
N ASN A 60 12.83 -10.52 1.90
CA ASN A 60 13.70 -9.37 2.07
C ASN A 60 12.94 -8.05 2.18
N TRP A 61 11.79 -7.95 1.51
CA TRP A 61 11.07 -6.68 1.36
C TRP A 61 9.71 -6.65 2.03
N GLY A 62 9.20 -7.80 2.49
CA GLY A 62 7.89 -7.89 3.11
C GLY A 62 6.75 -7.86 2.10
N PHE A 63 5.62 -7.32 2.52
CA PHE A 63 4.43 -7.25 1.67
C PHE A 63 4.52 -6.14 0.65
N SER A 64 4.04 -6.40 -0.55
CA SER A 64 3.97 -5.40 -1.61
C SER A 64 2.70 -5.59 -2.46
N THR A 65 2.28 -4.51 -3.13
CA THR A 65 1.18 -4.54 -4.07
C THR A 65 1.50 -3.65 -5.26
N TYR A 66 0.77 -3.82 -6.35
CA TYR A 66 0.99 -3.06 -7.60
C TYR A 66 -0.34 -2.53 -8.12
N ALA A 67 -0.23 -1.49 -8.94
CA ALA A 67 -1.35 -0.98 -9.74
C ALA A 67 -2.58 -0.67 -8.89
N ILE A 68 -2.49 0.35 -8.07
CA ILE A 68 -3.62 0.86 -7.28
C ILE A 68 -4.82 1.10 -8.21
N GLY A 69 -5.99 0.66 -7.75
CA GLY A 69 -7.23 0.77 -8.54
C GLY A 69 -7.57 -0.47 -9.33
N LYS A 70 -6.62 -1.40 -9.49
CA LYS A 70 -6.88 -2.70 -10.13
C LYS A 70 -6.95 -3.81 -9.10
N THR A 71 -5.87 -3.97 -8.32
CA THR A 71 -5.79 -5.01 -7.29
C THR A 71 -5.88 -4.46 -5.89
N PHE A 72 -5.99 -3.15 -5.76
CA PHE A 72 -6.04 -2.41 -4.50
C PHE A 72 -7.33 -1.58 -4.53
N ARG A 73 -8.34 -1.98 -3.76
CA ARG A 73 -9.67 -1.38 -3.83
C ARG A 73 -10.17 -0.90 -2.48
N LEU A 74 -10.85 0.24 -2.49
CA LEU A 74 -11.56 0.77 -1.33
C LEU A 74 -12.83 -0.07 -1.09
N LEU A 75 -13.04 -0.52 0.13
CA LEU A 75 -14.18 -1.34 0.51
C LEU A 75 -15.36 -0.53 1.05
N GLY A 76 -15.12 0.66 1.52
CA GLY A 76 -16.21 1.41 2.09
C GLY A 76 -16.08 2.92 2.07
#